data_7fcf8b2f5e5687b5b3ba7975f9cd5f99
#
_entry.id   7fcf8b2f5e5687b5b3ba7975f9cd5f99
#
_cell.length_a   1.000
_cell.length_b   1.000
_cell.length_c   1.000
_cell.angle_alpha   90.00
_cell.angle_beta   90.00
_cell.angle_gamma   90.00
#
_symmetry.space_group_name_H-M   'P 1'
#
loop_
_entity.id
_entity.type
_entity.pdbx_description
1 polymer ?
#
loop_
_entity_poly.entity_id
_entity_poly.type
_entity_poly.pdbx_seq_one_letter_code
_entity_poly.pdbx_strand_id
1 'polypeptide(L)'
;MKFSRQNFIIIIFAGLTGIGIAWGLQIVNQPDYLRNARQEDLVRILDELTTREDDLSREIRRLDSLASELRRGNEDAVISDLETRETALKVLSGTVGVAGPGIEITIADPGINVGAIVFFDLINELRDAGAEAISVNDARVVANTGISEITGGLQIGERTVLPSYRVKVIGNPSTITTALKIPGGIFDTLKAAGAITGIKEFTDLEITATVSPRPLVNAEIVD
;
A
#
# COMPACT_ATOMS: atom_id res chain seq x y z
N MET A 1 -5.07 -46.40 59.31
CA MET A 1 -5.45 -44.98 59.49
C MET A 1 -6.88 -44.80 59.03
N LYS A 2 -7.85 -44.58 59.96
CA LYS A 2 -9.27 -44.36 59.61
C LYS A 2 -9.40 -42.87 59.17
N PHE A 3 -9.52 -42.62 57.91
CA PHE A 3 -9.88 -41.30 57.43
C PHE A 3 -11.30 -40.97 57.87
N SER A 4 -11.44 -39.98 58.77
CA SER A 4 -12.74 -39.48 59.23
C SER A 4 -13.45 -38.77 58.02
N ARG A 5 -14.75 -38.96 57.87
CA ARG A 5 -15.61 -38.31 56.90
C ARG A 5 -15.45 -36.79 56.92
N GLN A 6 -15.12 -36.20 58.03
CA GLN A 6 -14.86 -34.76 58.19
C GLN A 6 -13.58 -34.31 57.43
N ASN A 7 -12.52 -35.10 57.49
CA ASN A 7 -11.28 -34.76 56.81
C ASN A 7 -11.44 -34.80 55.28
N PHE A 8 -12.29 -35.68 54.77
CA PHE A 8 -12.58 -35.77 53.33
C PHE A 8 -13.34 -34.54 52.80
N ILE A 9 -14.31 -34.04 53.62
CA ILE A 9 -15.07 -32.80 53.27
C ILE A 9 -14.15 -31.57 53.26
N ILE A 10 -13.20 -31.46 54.20
CA ILE A 10 -12.26 -30.36 54.29
C ILE A 10 -11.32 -30.36 53.06
N ILE A 11 -10.86 -31.52 52.61
CA ILE A 11 -9.99 -31.63 51.43
C ILE A 11 -10.73 -31.22 50.15
N ILE A 12 -12.00 -31.60 49.99
CA ILE A 12 -12.81 -31.21 48.85
C ILE A 12 -13.05 -29.69 48.86
N PHE A 13 -13.35 -29.10 50.01
CA PHE A 13 -13.57 -27.66 50.12
C PHE A 13 -12.30 -26.85 49.85
N ALA A 14 -11.15 -27.29 50.34
CA ALA A 14 -9.86 -26.70 50.06
C ALA A 14 -9.46 -26.81 48.55
N GLY A 15 -9.80 -27.95 47.92
CA GLY A 15 -9.59 -28.12 46.48
C GLY A 15 -10.46 -27.18 45.62
N LEU A 16 -11.74 -27.05 45.95
CA LEU A 16 -12.67 -26.16 45.26
C LEU A 16 -12.30 -24.68 45.41
N THR A 17 -11.87 -24.26 46.63
CA THR A 17 -11.39 -22.89 46.83
C THR A 17 -10.06 -22.62 46.11
N GLY A 18 -9.14 -23.58 46.06
CA GLY A 18 -7.89 -23.50 45.33
C GLY A 18 -8.10 -23.32 43.80
N ILE A 19 -9.03 -24.09 43.23
CA ILE A 19 -9.42 -24.00 41.83
C ILE A 19 -10.08 -22.64 41.53
N GLY A 20 -10.96 -22.14 42.42
CA GLY A 20 -11.61 -20.85 42.28
C GLY A 20 -10.63 -19.68 42.31
N ILE A 21 -9.61 -19.74 43.18
CA ILE A 21 -8.54 -18.72 43.21
C ILE A 21 -7.65 -18.79 41.96
N ALA A 22 -7.28 -19.99 41.51
CA ALA A 22 -6.49 -20.18 40.31
C ALA A 22 -7.20 -19.65 39.03
N TRP A 23 -8.50 -19.90 38.91
CA TRP A 23 -9.32 -19.34 37.83
C TRP A 23 -9.50 -17.83 37.95
N GLY A 24 -9.69 -17.30 39.15
CA GLY A 24 -9.77 -15.84 39.38
C GLY A 24 -8.49 -15.10 39.01
N LEU A 25 -7.32 -15.67 39.30
CA LEU A 25 -6.02 -15.11 38.92
C LEU A 25 -5.77 -15.19 37.39
N GLN A 26 -6.33 -16.17 36.70
CA GLN A 26 -6.19 -16.32 35.26
C GLN A 26 -7.06 -15.33 34.49
N ILE A 27 -8.18 -14.87 35.06
CA ILE A 27 -9.06 -13.84 34.45
C ILE A 27 -8.46 -12.45 34.66
N VAL A 28 -7.68 -12.20 35.70
CA VAL A 28 -7.03 -10.89 35.98
C VAL A 28 -5.79 -10.66 35.08
N ASN A 29 -5.16 -11.70 34.57
CA ASN A 29 -4.06 -11.62 33.62
C ASN A 29 -4.58 -11.54 32.17
N GLN A 30 -5.52 -10.65 31.85
CA GLN A 30 -5.70 -10.24 30.45
C GLN A 30 -4.46 -9.44 30.05
N PRO A 31 -3.71 -9.90 29.06
CA PRO A 31 -2.44 -9.30 28.72
C PRO A 31 -2.63 -7.86 28.25
N ASP A 32 -1.79 -6.97 28.75
CA ASP A 32 -1.73 -5.53 28.47
C ASP A 32 -1.63 -5.17 26.96
N TYR A 33 -1.41 -6.17 26.09
CA TYR A 33 -1.36 -5.96 24.65
C TYR A 33 -2.67 -5.42 24.05
N LEU A 34 -3.84 -5.78 24.63
CA LEU A 34 -5.14 -5.29 24.16
C LEU A 34 -5.40 -3.82 24.59
N ARG A 35 -4.76 -3.36 25.65
CA ARG A 35 -4.78 -1.97 26.09
C ARG A 35 -3.84 -1.12 25.24
N ASN A 36 -2.64 -1.64 24.99
CA ASN A 36 -1.63 -0.97 24.19
C ASN A 36 -2.06 -0.88 22.71
N ALA A 37 -2.65 -1.95 22.13
CA ALA A 37 -3.19 -1.92 20.78
C ALA A 37 -4.24 -0.82 20.58
N ARG A 38 -5.12 -0.59 21.57
CA ARG A 38 -6.09 0.51 21.50
C ARG A 38 -5.44 1.89 21.59
N GLN A 39 -4.37 2.04 22.35
CA GLN A 39 -3.64 3.31 22.44
C GLN A 39 -2.85 3.59 21.16
N GLU A 40 -2.21 2.58 20.56
CA GLU A 40 -1.52 2.71 19.28
C GLU A 40 -2.49 3.03 18.14
N ASP A 41 -3.67 2.40 18.11
CA ASP A 41 -4.72 2.72 17.14
C ASP A 41 -5.22 4.15 17.30
N LEU A 42 -5.40 4.64 18.52
CA LEU A 42 -5.80 6.02 18.77
C LEU A 42 -4.74 7.02 18.33
N VAL A 43 -3.47 6.75 18.61
CA VAL A 43 -2.34 7.60 18.16
C VAL A 43 -2.30 7.63 16.64
N ARG A 44 -2.45 6.49 15.99
CA ARG A 44 -2.46 6.41 14.52
C ARG A 44 -3.63 7.18 13.90
N ILE A 45 -4.83 7.09 14.52
CA ILE A 45 -6.02 7.86 14.06
C ILE A 45 -5.78 9.36 14.29
N LEU A 46 -5.18 9.75 15.41
CA LEU A 46 -4.83 11.16 15.66
C LEU A 46 -3.80 11.68 14.66
N ASP A 47 -2.76 10.92 14.34
CA ASP A 47 -1.77 11.27 13.33
C ASP A 47 -2.42 11.40 11.93
N GLU A 48 -3.31 10.47 11.58
CA GLU A 48 -4.06 10.54 10.32
C GLU A 48 -4.98 11.77 10.27
N LEU A 49 -5.69 12.06 11.37
CA LEU A 49 -6.55 13.25 11.46
C LEU A 49 -5.74 14.54 11.40
N THR A 50 -4.60 14.61 12.09
CA THR A 50 -3.70 15.77 12.05
C THR A 50 -3.14 15.98 10.65
N THR A 51 -2.74 14.90 9.97
CA THR A 51 -2.27 14.98 8.58
C THR A 51 -3.37 15.48 7.65
N ARG A 52 -4.61 14.98 7.80
CA ARG A 52 -5.75 15.46 7.02
C ARG A 52 -6.10 16.91 7.31
N GLU A 53 -6.02 17.35 8.58
CA GLU A 53 -6.23 18.76 8.95
C GLU A 53 -5.19 19.67 8.31
N ASP A 54 -3.92 19.26 8.31
CA ASP A 54 -2.83 19.99 7.66
C ASP A 54 -3.03 20.07 6.14
N ASP A 55 -3.47 18.98 5.49
CA ASP A 55 -3.76 18.94 4.07
C ASP A 55 -4.92 19.89 3.72
N LEU A 56 -6.01 19.82 4.47
CA LEU A 56 -7.16 20.71 4.29
C LEU A 56 -6.77 22.18 4.52
N SER A 57 -5.95 22.45 5.54
CA SER A 57 -5.46 23.81 5.82
C SER A 57 -4.58 24.35 4.69
N ARG A 58 -3.75 23.48 4.07
CA ARG A 58 -2.96 23.84 2.89
C ARG A 58 -3.87 24.16 1.70
N GLU A 59 -4.89 23.34 1.47
CA GLU A 59 -5.83 23.55 0.38
C GLU A 59 -6.65 24.84 0.55
N ILE A 60 -7.13 25.13 1.76
CA ILE A 60 -7.82 26.39 2.07
C ILE A 60 -6.92 27.59 1.75
N ARG A 61 -5.70 27.63 2.28
CA ARG A 61 -4.75 28.73 2.00
C ARG A 61 -4.48 28.89 0.51
N ARG A 62 -4.40 27.79 -0.20
CA ARG A 62 -4.19 27.78 -1.66
C ARG A 62 -5.41 28.37 -2.39
N LEU A 63 -6.62 27.94 -2.04
CA LEU A 63 -7.85 28.46 -2.65
C LEU A 63 -8.03 29.95 -2.37
N ASP A 64 -7.70 30.42 -1.15
CA ASP A 64 -7.71 31.83 -0.79
C ASP A 64 -6.69 32.65 -1.62
N SER A 65 -5.51 32.08 -1.84
CA SER A 65 -4.50 32.69 -2.71
C SER A 65 -5.01 32.83 -4.15
N LEU A 66 -5.57 31.75 -4.72
CA LEU A 66 -6.15 31.77 -6.07
C LEU A 66 -7.32 32.77 -6.18
N ALA A 67 -8.21 32.79 -5.19
CA ALA A 67 -9.29 33.76 -5.14
C ALA A 67 -8.77 35.21 -5.10
N SER A 68 -7.66 35.45 -4.42
CA SER A 68 -7.03 36.77 -4.36
C SER A 68 -6.37 37.16 -5.69
N GLU A 69 -5.76 36.20 -6.40
CA GLU A 69 -5.16 36.43 -7.72
C GLU A 69 -6.23 36.73 -8.78
N LEU A 70 -7.34 35.98 -8.78
CA LEU A 70 -8.51 36.27 -9.65
C LEU A 70 -9.07 37.66 -9.40
N ARG A 71 -9.23 38.10 -8.13
CA ARG A 71 -9.70 39.43 -7.80
C ARG A 71 -8.75 40.54 -8.25
N ARG A 72 -7.46 40.24 -8.42
CA ARG A 72 -6.47 41.18 -8.95
C ARG A 72 -6.42 41.19 -10.48
N GLY A 73 -7.21 40.31 -11.15
CA GLY A 73 -7.19 40.19 -12.61
C GLY A 73 -5.97 39.45 -13.14
N ASN A 74 -5.29 38.65 -12.30
CA ASN A 74 -4.13 37.84 -12.70
C ASN A 74 -4.62 36.45 -13.17
N GLU A 75 -5.24 36.40 -14.33
CA GLU A 75 -5.79 35.17 -14.93
C GLU A 75 -4.68 34.15 -15.24
N ASP A 76 -3.49 34.62 -15.64
CA ASP A 76 -2.36 33.73 -15.98
C ASP A 76 -1.92 32.84 -14.82
N ALA A 77 -1.92 33.35 -13.58
CA ALA A 77 -1.57 32.55 -12.41
C ALA A 77 -2.57 31.43 -12.15
N VAL A 78 -3.86 31.69 -12.40
CA VAL A 78 -4.92 30.71 -12.23
C VAL A 78 -4.85 29.64 -13.32
N ILE A 79 -4.61 30.05 -14.56
CA ILE A 79 -4.43 29.13 -15.68
C ILE A 79 -3.24 28.20 -15.43
N SER A 80 -2.10 28.75 -15.01
CA SER A 80 -0.89 27.98 -14.67
C SER A 80 -1.14 26.93 -13.55
N ASP A 81 -1.91 27.30 -12.53
CA ASP A 81 -2.28 26.35 -11.46
C ASP A 81 -3.20 25.23 -11.99
N LEU A 82 -4.19 25.57 -12.82
CA LEU A 82 -5.08 24.58 -13.43
C LEU A 82 -4.31 23.62 -14.37
N GLU A 83 -3.39 24.12 -15.16
CA GLU A 83 -2.51 23.28 -16.02
C GLU A 83 -1.63 22.34 -15.20
N THR A 84 -1.11 22.81 -14.06
CA THR A 84 -0.32 21.99 -13.15
C THR A 84 -1.16 20.86 -12.57
N ARG A 85 -2.40 21.17 -12.15
CA ARG A 85 -3.33 20.15 -11.65
C ARG A 85 -3.75 19.16 -12.73
N GLU A 86 -4.05 19.65 -13.93
CA GLU A 86 -4.38 18.81 -15.07
C GLU A 86 -3.26 17.82 -15.35
N THR A 87 -2.02 18.30 -15.36
CA THR A 87 -0.84 17.46 -15.57
C THR A 87 -0.69 16.42 -14.46
N ALA A 88 -0.83 16.80 -13.19
CA ALA A 88 -0.77 15.87 -12.07
C ALA A 88 -1.88 14.79 -12.18
N LEU A 89 -3.11 15.18 -12.54
CA LEU A 89 -4.21 14.24 -12.73
C LEU A 89 -3.96 13.30 -13.92
N LYS A 90 -3.36 13.77 -15.01
CA LYS A 90 -2.97 12.94 -16.16
C LYS A 90 -1.91 11.90 -15.76
N VAL A 91 -0.95 12.28 -14.93
CA VAL A 91 0.08 11.37 -14.38
C VAL A 91 -0.57 10.30 -13.50
N LEU A 92 -1.41 10.70 -12.54
CA LEU A 92 -2.10 9.79 -11.61
C LEU A 92 -3.07 8.84 -12.33
N SER A 93 -3.78 9.33 -13.33
CA SER A 93 -4.67 8.51 -14.16
C SER A 93 -3.91 7.62 -15.15
N GLY A 94 -2.60 7.85 -15.33
CA GLY A 94 -1.76 7.09 -16.24
C GLY A 94 -2.03 7.34 -17.72
N THR A 95 -2.68 8.46 -18.07
CA THR A 95 -3.04 8.78 -19.46
C THR A 95 -1.89 9.41 -20.26
N VAL A 96 -0.81 9.79 -19.58
CA VAL A 96 0.42 10.33 -20.18
C VAL A 96 1.65 9.52 -19.75
N GLY A 97 2.65 9.51 -20.63
CA GLY A 97 3.98 9.01 -20.30
C GLY A 97 4.65 9.92 -19.27
N VAL A 98 5.58 9.37 -18.52
CA VAL A 98 6.31 10.08 -17.46
C VAL A 98 7.78 9.69 -17.48
N ALA A 99 8.65 10.59 -17.06
CA ALA A 99 10.08 10.36 -16.92
C ALA A 99 10.59 10.94 -15.59
N GLY A 100 11.62 10.32 -15.02
CA GLY A 100 12.24 10.77 -13.79
C GLY A 100 13.21 9.75 -13.20
N PRO A 101 13.79 10.04 -12.03
CA PRO A 101 14.61 9.06 -11.33
C PRO A 101 13.76 7.83 -10.98
N GLY A 102 14.37 6.64 -11.01
CA GLY A 102 13.61 5.43 -10.79
C GLY A 102 14.45 4.17 -10.84
N ILE A 103 13.76 3.03 -10.79
CA ILE A 103 14.38 1.70 -10.90
C ILE A 103 13.69 0.85 -11.96
N GLU A 104 14.45 -0.06 -12.54
CA GLU A 104 13.92 -1.15 -13.34
C GLU A 104 14.18 -2.47 -12.60
N ILE A 105 13.11 -3.22 -12.35
CA ILE A 105 13.16 -4.55 -11.77
C ILE A 105 12.96 -5.55 -12.89
N THR A 106 13.89 -6.49 -13.02
CA THR A 106 13.76 -7.63 -13.92
C THR A 106 13.36 -8.86 -13.11
N ILE A 107 12.30 -9.55 -13.53
CA ILE A 107 11.82 -10.78 -12.91
C ILE A 107 11.77 -11.84 -14.00
N ALA A 108 12.79 -12.69 -14.04
CA ALA A 108 12.79 -13.87 -14.92
C ALA A 108 12.11 -15.03 -14.18
N ASP A 109 10.99 -15.50 -14.74
CA ASP A 109 10.17 -16.58 -14.18
C ASP A 109 10.04 -17.75 -15.17
N PRO A 110 11.09 -18.59 -15.29
CA PRO A 110 11.10 -19.69 -16.26
C PRO A 110 10.08 -20.79 -15.95
N GLY A 111 9.62 -20.87 -14.68
CA GLY A 111 8.64 -21.86 -14.24
C GLY A 111 7.19 -21.38 -14.34
N ILE A 112 6.95 -20.11 -14.65
CA ILE A 112 5.62 -19.46 -14.63
C ILE A 112 4.94 -19.67 -13.27
N ASN A 113 5.69 -19.46 -12.18
CA ASN A 113 5.23 -19.68 -10.80
C ASN A 113 4.84 -18.38 -10.08
N VAL A 114 5.20 -17.23 -10.66
CA VAL A 114 4.89 -15.92 -10.09
C VAL A 114 3.47 -15.52 -10.46
N GLY A 115 2.54 -15.75 -9.54
CA GLY A 115 1.12 -15.49 -9.74
C GLY A 115 0.70 -14.04 -9.52
N ALA A 116 -0.57 -13.75 -9.81
CA ALA A 116 -1.17 -12.42 -9.71
C ALA A 116 -1.08 -11.84 -8.29
N ILE A 117 -1.20 -12.67 -7.25
CA ILE A 117 -1.12 -12.22 -5.85
C ILE A 117 0.26 -11.66 -5.55
N VAL A 118 1.33 -12.34 -5.98
CA VAL A 118 2.71 -11.88 -5.75
C VAL A 118 2.98 -10.57 -6.48
N PHE A 119 2.43 -10.39 -7.69
CA PHE A 119 2.51 -9.11 -8.41
C PHE A 119 1.72 -8.01 -7.73
N PHE A 120 0.56 -8.33 -7.18
CA PHE A 120 -0.24 -7.37 -6.42
C PHE A 120 0.51 -6.89 -5.17
N ASP A 121 1.13 -7.81 -4.43
CA ASP A 121 1.95 -7.49 -3.27
C ASP A 121 3.17 -6.66 -3.66
N LEU A 122 3.86 -7.00 -4.77
CA LEU A 122 4.96 -6.21 -5.30
C LEU A 122 4.54 -4.77 -5.61
N ILE A 123 3.38 -4.58 -6.26
CA ILE A 123 2.89 -3.24 -6.61
C ILE A 123 2.53 -2.44 -5.37
N ASN A 124 1.94 -3.07 -4.36
CA ASN A 124 1.63 -2.40 -3.10
C ASN A 124 2.92 -2.01 -2.35
N GLU A 125 3.91 -2.89 -2.27
CA GLU A 125 5.21 -2.58 -1.67
C GLU A 125 5.90 -1.42 -2.38
N LEU A 126 5.83 -1.37 -3.72
CA LEU A 126 6.36 -0.24 -4.49
C LEU A 126 5.64 1.07 -4.20
N ARG A 127 4.30 1.04 -4.03
CA ARG A 127 3.51 2.23 -3.67
C ARG A 127 3.85 2.71 -2.26
N ASP A 128 3.95 1.80 -1.31
CA ASP A 128 4.31 2.10 0.09
C ASP A 128 5.73 2.66 0.18
N ALA A 129 6.63 2.22 -0.72
CA ALA A 129 7.98 2.77 -0.86
C ALA A 129 8.05 4.13 -1.59
N GLY A 130 6.90 4.71 -1.97
CA GLY A 130 6.83 6.03 -2.60
C GLY A 130 6.95 6.03 -4.12
N ALA A 131 6.53 4.96 -4.80
CA ALA A 131 6.47 4.95 -6.27
C ALA A 131 5.40 5.93 -6.79
N GLU A 132 5.81 6.84 -7.67
CA GLU A 132 4.93 7.82 -8.32
C GLU A 132 4.30 7.28 -9.61
N ALA A 133 4.99 6.40 -10.31
CA ALA A 133 4.48 5.72 -11.49
C ALA A 133 5.09 4.31 -11.61
N ILE A 134 4.25 3.36 -12.03
CA ILE A 134 4.65 1.96 -12.21
C ILE A 134 4.17 1.47 -13.57
N SER A 135 5.01 0.68 -14.25
CA SER A 135 4.58 -0.14 -15.39
C SER A 135 5.17 -1.54 -15.31
N VAL A 136 4.45 -2.51 -15.83
CA VAL A 136 4.92 -3.90 -16.00
C VAL A 136 4.94 -4.18 -17.49
N ASN A 137 6.11 -4.35 -18.06
CA ASN A 137 6.35 -4.36 -19.50
C ASN A 137 5.68 -3.09 -20.12
N ASP A 138 4.71 -3.26 -21.02
CA ASP A 138 3.97 -2.17 -21.67
C ASP A 138 2.62 -1.86 -21.00
N ALA A 139 2.35 -2.41 -19.81
CA ALA A 139 1.13 -2.16 -19.06
C ALA A 139 1.38 -1.10 -17.99
N ARG A 140 0.76 0.07 -18.09
CA ARG A 140 0.75 1.08 -17.02
C ARG A 140 -0.12 0.59 -15.86
N VAL A 141 0.40 0.71 -14.65
CA VAL A 141 -0.32 0.36 -13.42
C VAL A 141 -0.83 1.63 -12.76
N VAL A 142 -2.14 1.71 -12.56
CA VAL A 142 -2.84 2.79 -11.88
C VAL A 142 -3.72 2.22 -10.76
N ALA A 143 -4.39 3.08 -9.98
CA ALA A 143 -5.15 2.67 -8.80
C ALA A 143 -6.21 1.57 -9.07
N ASN A 144 -6.85 1.60 -10.22
CA ASN A 144 -7.90 0.66 -10.61
C ASN A 144 -7.42 -0.45 -11.58
N THR A 145 -6.10 -0.64 -11.72
CA THR A 145 -5.55 -1.71 -12.57
C THR A 145 -5.76 -3.07 -11.90
N GLY A 146 -6.58 -3.92 -12.52
CA GLY A 146 -6.73 -5.31 -12.09
C GLY A 146 -5.55 -6.16 -12.55
N ILE A 147 -5.16 -7.15 -11.74
CA ILE A 147 -4.15 -8.15 -12.06
C ILE A 147 -4.79 -9.50 -11.88
N SER A 148 -4.70 -10.34 -12.90
CA SER A 148 -5.24 -11.71 -12.88
C SER A 148 -4.32 -12.67 -13.61
N GLU A 149 -4.42 -13.95 -13.27
CA GLU A 149 -3.67 -15.00 -13.91
C GLU A 149 -4.37 -15.44 -15.19
N ILE A 150 -3.56 -15.69 -16.22
CA ILE A 150 -4.00 -16.30 -17.47
C ILE A 150 -3.06 -17.45 -17.82
N THR A 151 -3.45 -18.27 -18.80
CA THR A 151 -2.59 -19.35 -19.27
C THR A 151 -1.26 -18.78 -19.80
N GLY A 152 -0.18 -19.08 -19.09
CA GLY A 152 1.18 -18.72 -19.52
C GLY A 152 1.65 -17.30 -19.10
N GLY A 153 0.90 -16.58 -18.26
CA GLY A 153 1.32 -15.24 -17.82
C GLY A 153 0.26 -14.51 -16.99
N LEU A 154 0.28 -13.19 -17.07
CA LEU A 154 -0.62 -12.31 -16.32
C LEU A 154 -1.41 -11.41 -17.27
N GLN A 155 -2.64 -11.11 -16.86
CA GLN A 155 -3.43 -10.00 -17.40
C GLN A 155 -3.29 -8.82 -16.45
N ILE A 156 -2.73 -7.71 -16.91
CA ILE A 156 -2.58 -6.46 -16.15
C ILE A 156 -3.39 -5.36 -16.83
N GLY A 157 -4.49 -4.97 -16.22
CA GLY A 157 -5.49 -4.13 -16.88
C GLY A 157 -6.01 -4.81 -18.16
N GLU A 158 -5.81 -4.15 -19.31
CA GLU A 158 -6.20 -4.66 -20.62
C GLU A 158 -5.05 -5.38 -21.36
N ARG A 159 -3.86 -5.45 -20.77
CA ARG A 159 -2.65 -6.00 -21.40
C ARG A 159 -2.34 -7.40 -20.89
N THR A 160 -2.06 -8.31 -21.83
CA THR A 160 -1.44 -9.60 -21.54
C THR A 160 0.07 -9.41 -21.40
N VAL A 161 0.62 -9.88 -20.30
CA VAL A 161 2.05 -9.79 -19.97
C VAL A 161 2.59 -11.20 -19.77
N LEU A 162 3.57 -11.58 -20.56
CA LEU A 162 4.22 -12.88 -20.50
C LEU A 162 5.46 -12.85 -19.59
N PRO A 163 5.87 -14.01 -19.04
CA PRO A 163 7.07 -14.13 -18.20
C PRO A 163 8.33 -13.58 -18.86
N SER A 164 9.25 -13.19 -18.06
CA SER A 164 10.29 -12.17 -18.12
C SER A 164 9.68 -10.79 -18.00
N TYR A 165 9.23 -10.52 -16.76
CA TYR A 165 8.60 -9.26 -16.45
C TYR A 165 9.64 -8.18 -16.19
N ARG A 166 9.40 -7.01 -16.76
CA ARG A 166 10.18 -5.80 -16.52
C ARG A 166 9.29 -4.78 -15.85
N VAL A 167 9.54 -4.51 -14.60
CA VAL A 167 8.79 -3.52 -13.81
C VAL A 167 9.61 -2.24 -13.75
N LYS A 168 9.11 -1.18 -14.38
CA LYS A 168 9.69 0.16 -14.29
C LYS A 168 8.93 0.96 -13.24
N VAL A 169 9.67 1.64 -12.39
CA VAL A 169 9.15 2.42 -11.27
C VAL A 169 9.82 3.77 -11.22
N ILE A 170 9.05 4.85 -11.29
CA ILE A 170 9.52 6.21 -11.05
C ILE A 170 9.29 6.55 -9.59
N GLY A 171 10.28 7.16 -8.94
CA GLY A 171 10.33 7.51 -7.54
C GLY A 171 11.77 7.55 -7.03
N ASN A 172 11.99 7.70 -5.73
CA ASN A 172 13.34 7.72 -5.18
C ASN A 172 14.01 6.33 -5.26
N PRO A 173 15.09 6.15 -6.08
CA PRO A 173 15.66 4.82 -6.33
C PRO A 173 16.18 4.14 -5.07
N SER A 174 16.84 4.89 -4.17
CA SER A 174 17.45 4.32 -2.96
C SER A 174 16.39 3.87 -1.95
N THR A 175 15.30 4.64 -1.79
CA THR A 175 14.19 4.31 -0.89
C THR A 175 13.49 3.04 -1.38
N ILE A 176 13.14 3.00 -2.67
CA ILE A 176 12.44 1.86 -3.27
C ILE A 176 13.32 0.61 -3.24
N THR A 177 14.60 0.72 -3.62
CA THR A 177 15.54 -0.41 -3.56
C THR A 177 15.70 -0.97 -2.15
N THR A 178 15.73 -0.09 -1.14
CA THR A 178 15.85 -0.50 0.26
C THR A 178 14.60 -1.25 0.73
N ALA A 179 13.41 -0.76 0.43
CA ALA A 179 12.15 -1.42 0.76
C ALA A 179 12.07 -2.84 0.16
N LEU A 180 12.37 -2.98 -1.12
CA LEU A 180 12.35 -4.27 -1.82
C LEU A 180 13.35 -5.31 -1.27
N LYS A 181 14.43 -4.86 -0.63
CA LYS A 181 15.48 -5.73 -0.08
C LYS A 181 15.29 -6.09 1.40
N ILE A 182 14.17 -5.72 2.01
CA ILE A 182 13.85 -6.08 3.39
C ILE A 182 13.83 -7.62 3.51
N PRO A 183 14.57 -8.21 4.48
CA PRO A 183 14.56 -9.66 4.70
C PRO A 183 13.15 -10.18 4.97
N GLY A 184 12.75 -11.26 4.29
CA GLY A 184 11.39 -11.82 4.35
C GLY A 184 10.35 -11.06 3.54
N GLY A 185 10.74 -10.01 2.80
CA GLY A 185 9.87 -9.21 1.94
C GLY A 185 9.60 -9.83 0.57
N ILE A 186 9.14 -8.98 -0.34
CA ILE A 186 8.65 -9.41 -1.66
C ILE A 186 9.73 -10.10 -2.52
N PHE A 187 10.99 -9.68 -2.43
CA PHE A 187 12.07 -10.31 -3.19
C PHE A 187 12.37 -11.74 -2.71
N ASP A 188 12.25 -12.01 -1.43
CA ASP A 188 12.40 -13.37 -0.91
C ASP A 188 11.22 -14.25 -1.34
N THR A 189 10.02 -13.69 -1.40
CA THR A 189 8.83 -14.37 -1.94
C THR A 189 9.01 -14.71 -3.42
N LEU A 190 9.49 -13.78 -4.24
CA LEU A 190 9.78 -14.01 -5.66
C LEU A 190 10.83 -15.11 -5.85
N LYS A 191 11.91 -15.09 -5.06
CA LYS A 191 12.94 -16.14 -5.10
C LYS A 191 12.40 -17.51 -4.66
N ALA A 192 11.55 -17.54 -3.63
CA ALA A 192 10.91 -18.77 -3.18
C ALA A 192 9.99 -19.38 -4.25
N ALA A 193 9.38 -18.56 -5.09
CA ALA A 193 8.63 -18.98 -6.29
C ALA A 193 9.56 -19.45 -7.44
N GLY A 194 10.89 -19.33 -7.30
CA GLY A 194 11.86 -19.73 -8.31
C GLY A 194 12.21 -18.65 -9.33
N ALA A 195 11.76 -17.43 -9.13
CA ALA A 195 12.08 -16.30 -10.00
C ALA A 195 13.51 -15.77 -9.73
N ILE A 196 14.15 -15.30 -10.79
CA ILE A 196 15.45 -14.61 -10.73
C ILE A 196 15.16 -13.11 -10.85
N THR A 197 15.52 -12.36 -9.81
CA THR A 197 15.26 -10.92 -9.73
C THR A 197 16.55 -10.10 -9.88
N GLY A 198 16.43 -8.96 -10.58
CA GLY A 198 17.48 -7.95 -10.69
C GLY A 198 16.92 -6.55 -10.51
N ILE A 199 17.71 -5.63 -9.98
CA ILE A 199 17.37 -4.20 -9.88
C ILE A 199 18.46 -3.40 -10.58
N LYS A 200 18.03 -2.40 -11.34
CA LYS A 200 18.90 -1.39 -11.93
C LYS A 200 18.33 -0.01 -11.64
N GLU A 201 19.14 0.90 -11.12
CA GLU A 201 18.77 2.27 -10.81
C GLU A 201 19.08 3.19 -12.00
N PHE A 202 18.22 4.19 -12.18
CA PHE A 202 18.33 5.20 -13.24
C PHE A 202 18.11 6.58 -12.65
N THR A 203 18.83 7.56 -13.16
CA THR A 203 18.61 8.97 -12.87
C THR A 203 17.50 9.57 -13.72
N ASP A 204 17.24 8.96 -14.89
CA ASP A 204 16.19 9.34 -15.83
C ASP A 204 15.65 8.06 -16.49
N LEU A 205 14.53 7.59 -15.96
CA LEU A 205 13.80 6.42 -16.44
C LEU A 205 12.51 6.88 -17.09
N GLU A 206 12.21 6.37 -18.26
CA GLU A 206 10.99 6.70 -18.99
C GLU A 206 9.97 5.57 -18.93
N ILE A 207 8.72 5.91 -18.59
CA ILE A 207 7.54 5.05 -18.70
C ILE A 207 6.62 5.63 -19.75
N THR A 208 6.66 5.07 -20.96
CA THR A 208 5.81 5.47 -22.10
C THR A 208 4.44 4.79 -22.09
N ALA A 209 4.29 3.72 -21.30
CA ALA A 209 3.03 3.00 -21.15
C ALA A 209 1.93 3.91 -20.60
N THR A 210 0.76 3.89 -21.21
CA THR A 210 -0.41 4.68 -20.82
C THR A 210 -1.66 3.83 -20.72
N VAL A 211 -2.67 4.34 -19.99
CA VAL A 211 -4.01 3.78 -19.89
C VAL A 211 -4.96 4.63 -20.73
N SER A 212 -5.84 4.00 -21.48
CA SER A 212 -6.90 4.71 -22.18
C SER A 212 -7.94 5.25 -21.20
N PRO A 213 -8.33 6.54 -21.28
CA PRO A 213 -9.38 7.09 -20.45
C PRO A 213 -10.69 6.32 -20.65
N ARG A 214 -11.34 5.93 -19.56
CA ARG A 214 -12.69 5.37 -19.61
C ARG A 214 -13.69 6.50 -19.51
N PRO A 215 -14.57 6.70 -20.51
CA PRO A 215 -15.62 7.70 -20.40
C PRO A 215 -16.60 7.31 -19.28
N LEU A 216 -17.07 8.30 -18.53
CA LEU A 216 -18.17 8.13 -17.60
C LEU A 216 -19.44 7.96 -18.43
N VAL A 217 -20.13 6.81 -18.28
CA VAL A 217 -21.34 6.48 -19.06
C VAL A 217 -22.62 6.80 -18.26
N ASN A 218 -22.56 6.63 -16.94
CA ASN A 218 -23.73 6.73 -16.06
C ASN A 218 -23.53 7.69 -14.87
N ALA A 219 -22.32 8.24 -14.69
CA ALA A 219 -22.04 9.17 -13.61
C ALA A 219 -22.12 10.61 -14.13
N GLU A 220 -22.92 11.43 -13.48
CA GLU A 220 -23.04 12.87 -13.72
C GLU A 220 -22.44 13.64 -12.54
N ILE A 221 -21.83 14.78 -12.83
CA ILE A 221 -21.33 15.68 -11.79
C ILE A 221 -22.55 16.37 -11.16
N VAL A 222 -22.66 16.28 -9.84
CA VAL A 222 -23.68 17.00 -9.07
C VAL A 222 -23.02 18.26 -8.50
N ASP A 223 -23.53 19.44 -8.89
CA ASP A 223 -23.08 20.74 -8.40
C ASP A 223 -23.59 21.02 -6.96
#